data_9fac2432cc239c9f9de7f258e99d7a35
#
_entry.id   9fac2432cc239c9f9de7f258e99d7a35
#
_cell.length_a   1.000
_cell.length_b   1.000
_cell.length_c   1.000
_cell.angle_alpha   90.00
_cell.angle_beta   90.00
_cell.angle_gamma   90.00
#
_symmetry.space_group_name_H-M   'P 1'
#
loop_
_entity.id
_entity.type
_entity.pdbx_description
1 polymer ?
#
loop_
_entity_poly.entity_id
_entity_poly.type
_entity_poly.pdbx_seq_one_letter_code
_entity_poly.pdbx_strand_id
1 'polypeptide(L)'
;MFKSRSLLNPLSTLGLVLILAGAALPVSALVYDFEDQAQLDDWEIFGKAKWRIEGGVLICEGLGGLGGDIVPKKDMGRQAQRMELKDIVFSDGTFEFKILFMKGKYHKGGIFYRWQDVGNWYNTHPSLKVCGGGNPDTIRWMAMEKGNLKWIPMDINVKPAECFKRWLEFKVIAEGSNHQVFVDGKKLYNEKHNAFKKGKFVIAMWSSATEVFAIDDLKIEGEGIPQAVTQVGKLTTAWGRLKTNR
;
A
#
# COMPACT_ATOMS: atom_id res chain seq x y z
N MET A 1 -88.51 16.08 -9.10
CA MET A 1 -87.56 15.00 -9.18
C MET A 1 -86.21 15.56 -9.66
N PHE A 2 -85.41 16.09 -8.72
CA PHE A 2 -84.14 16.75 -9.04
C PHE A 2 -82.95 15.82 -8.64
N LYS A 3 -82.15 15.44 -9.64
CA LYS A 3 -80.92 14.70 -9.41
C LYS A 3 -79.77 15.68 -9.18
N SER A 4 -79.20 15.66 -7.97
CA SER A 4 -77.96 16.30 -7.60
C SER A 4 -76.81 15.55 -8.15
N ARG A 5 -75.92 16.18 -8.92
CA ARG A 5 -74.58 15.63 -9.34
C ARG A 5 -73.57 16.25 -8.43
N SER A 6 -72.91 15.40 -7.62
CA SER A 6 -71.75 15.77 -6.85
C SER A 6 -70.48 15.71 -7.77
N LEU A 7 -69.81 16.85 -7.85
CA LEU A 7 -68.50 16.99 -8.49
C LEU A 7 -67.40 16.63 -7.45
N LEU A 8 -66.76 15.51 -7.64
CA LEU A 8 -65.56 15.14 -6.91
C LEU A 8 -64.35 15.79 -7.60
N ASN A 9 -63.70 16.72 -6.90
CA ASN A 9 -62.40 17.25 -7.28
C ASN A 9 -61.31 16.23 -6.98
N PRO A 10 -60.42 15.88 -7.91
CA PRO A 10 -59.22 15.14 -7.58
C PRO A 10 -58.16 16.11 -7.06
N LEU A 11 -57.85 16.01 -5.78
CA LEU A 11 -56.66 16.60 -5.17
C LEU A 11 -55.44 15.87 -5.71
N SER A 12 -54.72 16.52 -6.61
CA SER A 12 -53.41 16.10 -7.07
C SER A 12 -52.38 16.31 -5.96
N THR A 13 -52.03 15.25 -5.26
CA THR A 13 -50.93 15.21 -4.32
C THR A 13 -49.61 15.23 -5.13
N LEU A 14 -49.03 16.42 -5.24
CA LEU A 14 -47.64 16.56 -5.77
C LEU A 14 -46.69 16.03 -4.72
N GLY A 15 -46.22 14.80 -4.91
CA GLY A 15 -45.18 14.21 -4.08
C GLY A 15 -43.84 14.89 -4.36
N LEU A 16 -43.35 15.68 -3.43
CA LEU A 16 -41.99 16.25 -3.47
C LEU A 16 -40.98 15.13 -3.23
N VAL A 17 -40.38 14.61 -4.30
CA VAL A 17 -39.22 13.67 -4.20
C VAL A 17 -37.99 14.50 -3.86
N LEU A 18 -37.62 14.51 -2.58
CA LEU A 18 -36.35 15.07 -2.14
C LEU A 18 -35.21 14.10 -2.57
N ILE A 19 -34.53 14.39 -3.68
CA ILE A 19 -33.30 13.72 -4.06
C ILE A 19 -32.21 14.27 -3.14
N LEU A 20 -31.92 13.54 -2.06
CA LEU A 20 -30.72 13.74 -1.28
C LEU A 20 -29.54 13.31 -2.17
N ALA A 21 -28.98 14.27 -2.91
CA ALA A 21 -27.66 14.10 -3.50
C ALA A 21 -26.67 13.96 -2.34
N GLY A 22 -26.35 12.73 -1.97
CA GLY A 22 -25.27 12.44 -1.03
C GLY A 22 -23.98 12.97 -1.63
N ALA A 23 -23.51 14.13 -1.15
CA ALA A 23 -22.17 14.58 -1.45
C ALA A 23 -21.21 13.48 -0.93
N ALA A 24 -20.61 12.74 -1.85
CA ALA A 24 -19.52 11.85 -1.48
C ALA A 24 -18.44 12.72 -0.84
N LEU A 25 -18.20 12.54 0.45
CA LEU A 25 -17.10 13.21 1.14
C LEU A 25 -15.82 12.80 0.40
N PRO A 26 -14.91 13.74 0.15
CA PRO A 26 -13.64 13.39 -0.48
C PRO A 26 -12.97 12.33 0.38
N VAL A 27 -12.60 11.21 -0.24
CA VAL A 27 -11.82 10.17 0.41
C VAL A 27 -10.46 10.78 0.72
N SER A 28 -10.10 10.77 1.99
CA SER A 28 -8.78 11.24 2.43
C SER A 28 -7.71 10.31 1.87
N ALA A 29 -6.71 10.85 1.22
CA ALA A 29 -5.56 10.11 0.73
C ALA A 29 -4.27 10.71 1.29
N LEU A 30 -3.38 9.86 1.78
CA LEU A 30 -2.00 10.20 2.08
C LEU A 30 -1.16 9.79 0.86
N VAL A 31 -0.38 10.72 0.31
CA VAL A 31 0.37 10.52 -0.92
C VAL A 31 1.84 10.85 -0.70
N TYR A 32 2.70 9.91 -1.07
CA TYR A 32 4.16 10.04 -1.10
C TYR A 32 4.63 9.85 -2.54
N ASP A 33 5.01 10.95 -3.18
CA ASP A 33 5.64 10.99 -4.50
C ASP A 33 7.17 11.02 -4.44
N PHE A 34 7.70 11.00 -3.22
CA PHE A 34 9.13 11.00 -2.89
C PHE A 34 9.98 12.04 -3.62
N GLU A 35 9.39 13.17 -3.97
CA GLU A 35 10.09 14.31 -4.58
C GLU A 35 10.75 15.21 -3.51
N ASP A 36 10.37 15.08 -2.24
CA ASP A 36 10.86 15.91 -1.13
C ASP A 36 11.43 15.03 0.00
N GLN A 37 12.69 15.30 0.41
CA GLN A 37 13.34 14.60 1.52
C GLN A 37 12.56 14.71 2.83
N ALA A 38 11.80 15.80 3.04
CA ALA A 38 10.97 15.98 4.22
C ALA A 38 9.87 14.90 4.36
N GLN A 39 9.54 14.18 3.30
CA GLN A 39 8.61 13.06 3.39
C GLN A 39 9.15 11.90 4.25
N LEU A 40 10.46 11.81 4.47
CA LEU A 40 11.04 10.85 5.41
C LEU A 40 10.75 11.18 6.87
N ASP A 41 10.43 12.42 7.18
CA ASP A 41 10.13 12.87 8.55
C ASP A 41 8.82 12.25 9.08
N ASP A 42 7.94 11.79 8.19
CA ASP A 42 6.70 11.10 8.55
C ASP A 42 6.94 9.65 9.01
N TRP A 43 8.16 9.14 8.89
CA TRP A 43 8.49 7.75 9.13
C TRP A 43 9.45 7.58 10.30
N GLU A 44 9.23 6.54 11.09
CA GLU A 44 10.17 6.08 12.12
C GLU A 44 10.97 4.90 11.56
N ILE A 45 12.31 5.05 11.54
CA ILE A 45 13.22 4.09 10.91
C ILE A 45 13.81 3.14 11.95
N PHE A 46 13.76 1.84 11.67
CA PHE A 46 14.29 0.77 12.50
C PHE A 46 15.28 -0.10 11.72
N GLY A 47 16.30 -0.57 12.42
CA GLY A 47 17.32 -1.43 11.85
C GLY A 47 18.47 -0.64 11.25
N LYS A 48 19.21 -1.28 10.32
CA LYS A 48 20.48 -0.76 9.76
C LYS A 48 20.41 -0.40 8.28
N ALA A 49 19.28 -0.68 7.58
CA ALA A 49 19.12 -0.30 6.19
C ALA A 49 19.26 1.21 6.02
N LYS A 50 19.80 1.59 4.88
CA LYS A 50 19.81 3.00 4.49
C LYS A 50 18.53 3.30 3.73
N TRP A 51 17.83 4.31 4.20
CA TRP A 51 16.64 4.85 3.57
C TRP A 51 16.95 6.25 3.06
N ARG A 52 16.69 6.52 1.81
CA ARG A 52 16.91 7.82 1.20
C ARG A 52 15.94 8.07 0.06
N ILE A 53 15.63 9.31 -0.17
CA ILE A 53 14.94 9.74 -1.37
C ILE A 53 16.01 10.22 -2.36
N GLU A 54 16.00 9.66 -3.56
CA GLU A 54 16.95 10.00 -4.62
C GLU A 54 16.28 9.83 -5.99
N GLY A 55 16.33 10.86 -6.81
CA GLY A 55 15.71 10.84 -8.15
C GLY A 55 14.18 10.68 -8.13
N GLY A 56 13.51 11.22 -7.10
CA GLY A 56 12.07 11.17 -6.98
C GLY A 56 11.53 9.81 -6.49
N VAL A 57 12.35 8.95 -5.90
CA VAL A 57 11.92 7.65 -5.39
C VAL A 57 12.50 7.38 -4.01
N LEU A 58 11.79 6.62 -3.18
CA LEU A 58 12.30 6.11 -1.92
C LEU A 58 13.17 4.88 -2.18
N ILE A 59 14.45 4.96 -1.86
CA ILE A 59 15.40 3.84 -1.97
C ILE A 59 15.65 3.22 -0.61
N CYS A 60 15.48 1.91 -0.53
CA CYS A 60 15.91 1.08 0.58
C CYS A 60 17.13 0.26 0.18
N GLU A 61 18.23 0.41 0.91
CA GLU A 61 19.47 -0.32 0.71
C GLU A 61 19.79 -1.15 1.97
N GLY A 62 19.69 -2.46 1.83
CA GLY A 62 20.06 -3.40 2.88
C GLY A 62 21.56 -3.50 3.03
N LEU A 63 22.03 -3.43 4.28
CA LEU A 63 23.48 -3.44 4.57
C LEU A 63 24.05 -4.84 4.78
N GLY A 64 23.28 -5.90 4.57
CA GLY A 64 23.73 -7.27 4.79
C GLY A 64 23.98 -7.62 6.26
N GLY A 65 24.26 -8.87 6.53
CA GLY A 65 24.82 -9.30 7.82
C GLY A 65 23.82 -9.73 8.90
N LEU A 66 22.53 -9.71 8.63
CA LEU A 66 21.55 -10.37 9.49
C LEU A 66 21.07 -11.64 8.80
N GLY A 67 21.94 -12.66 8.87
CA GLY A 67 21.66 -13.97 8.30
C GLY A 67 20.43 -14.60 8.93
N GLY A 68 19.55 -15.05 8.11
CA GLY A 68 18.45 -15.87 8.55
C GLY A 68 17.28 -15.79 7.58
N ASP A 69 16.81 -16.97 7.24
CA ASP A 69 15.54 -17.14 6.59
C ASP A 69 14.42 -16.46 7.40
N ILE A 70 13.39 -16.08 6.71
CA ILE A 70 12.18 -15.43 7.24
C ILE A 70 11.42 -16.40 8.16
N VAL A 71 12.07 -16.88 9.17
CA VAL A 71 11.39 -17.67 10.17
C VAL A 71 11.24 -16.81 11.41
N PRO A 72 10.06 -16.72 12.00
CA PRO A 72 9.82 -15.97 13.21
C PRO A 72 10.56 -16.64 14.37
N LYS A 73 11.85 -16.46 14.43
CA LYS A 73 12.60 -16.68 15.64
C LYS A 73 12.49 -15.41 16.46
N LYS A 74 12.44 -15.52 17.74
CA LYS A 74 12.16 -14.50 18.77
C LYS A 74 12.81 -13.12 18.59
N ASP A 75 13.74 -12.97 17.64
CA ASP A 75 14.54 -11.76 17.45
C ASP A 75 14.28 -11.00 16.15
N MET A 76 13.35 -11.45 15.29
CA MET A 76 13.08 -10.76 14.01
C MET A 76 12.64 -9.32 14.18
N GLY A 77 11.92 -9.01 15.24
CA GLY A 77 11.45 -7.65 15.50
C GLY A 77 12.52 -6.63 15.76
N ARG A 78 13.63 -7.07 16.31
CA ARG A 78 14.77 -6.17 16.55
C ARG A 78 15.68 -6.03 15.32
N GLN A 79 15.52 -6.91 14.34
CA GLN A 79 16.40 -6.99 13.19
C GLN A 79 15.71 -6.65 11.85
N ALA A 80 14.41 -6.57 11.82
CA ALA A 80 13.68 -6.15 10.63
C ALA A 80 14.09 -4.73 10.24
N GLN A 81 14.62 -4.60 9.05
CA GLN A 81 14.95 -3.31 8.48
C GLN A 81 13.66 -2.71 7.95
N ARG A 82 13.12 -1.74 8.63
CA ARG A 82 11.81 -1.20 8.31
C ARG A 82 11.69 0.28 8.61
N MET A 83 10.72 0.89 8.00
CA MET A 83 10.19 2.19 8.37
C MET A 83 8.69 2.08 8.63
N GLU A 84 8.23 2.65 9.73
CA GLU A 84 6.86 2.66 10.17
C GLU A 84 6.28 4.06 10.01
N LEU A 85 5.11 4.17 9.39
CA LEU A 85 4.43 5.45 9.25
C LEU A 85 3.97 5.92 10.64
N LYS A 86 4.38 7.13 11.03
CA LYS A 86 4.08 7.73 12.33
C LYS A 86 2.60 8.10 12.42
N ASP A 87 2.04 7.97 13.60
CA ASP A 87 0.70 8.45 13.97
C ASP A 87 -0.46 7.96 13.09
N ILE A 88 -0.20 6.97 12.23
CA ILE A 88 -1.20 6.36 11.35
C ILE A 88 -1.52 4.95 11.81
N VAL A 89 -2.81 4.69 11.95
CA VAL A 89 -3.34 3.35 12.19
C VAL A 89 -4.22 2.98 11.00
N PHE A 90 -3.69 2.16 10.10
CA PHE A 90 -4.42 1.65 8.94
C PHE A 90 -5.39 0.55 9.37
N SER A 91 -6.66 0.69 8.99
CA SER A 91 -7.72 -0.30 9.20
C SER A 91 -8.27 -0.81 7.86
N ASP A 92 -9.44 -0.35 7.47
CA ASP A 92 -10.04 -0.63 6.18
C ASP A 92 -9.64 0.44 5.16
N GLY A 93 -9.28 0.02 3.96
CA GLY A 93 -8.89 0.96 2.93
C GLY A 93 -8.14 0.32 1.77
N THR A 94 -7.56 1.19 0.97
CA THR A 94 -6.77 0.85 -0.21
C THR A 94 -5.41 1.50 -0.12
N PHE A 95 -4.38 0.79 -0.58
CA PHE A 95 -3.10 1.41 -0.85
C PHE A 95 -2.55 0.96 -2.19
N GLU A 96 -1.89 1.88 -2.86
CA GLU A 96 -1.27 1.71 -4.17
C GLU A 96 0.19 2.12 -4.06
N PHE A 97 1.08 1.43 -4.77
CA PHE A 97 2.49 1.77 -4.83
C PHE A 97 3.17 1.09 -6.01
N LYS A 98 4.28 1.66 -6.42
CA LYS A 98 5.20 1.03 -7.36
C LYS A 98 6.42 0.51 -6.62
N ILE A 99 6.94 -0.64 -7.03
CA ILE A 99 8.18 -1.19 -6.49
C ILE A 99 9.10 -1.65 -7.62
N LEU A 100 10.37 -1.28 -7.51
CA LEU A 100 11.44 -1.72 -8.40
C LEU A 100 12.56 -2.35 -7.57
N PHE A 101 12.91 -3.58 -7.86
CA PHE A 101 14.14 -4.15 -7.33
C PHE A 101 15.32 -3.75 -8.21
N MET A 102 16.31 -3.12 -7.60
CA MET A 102 17.49 -2.58 -8.28
C MET A 102 18.69 -3.51 -8.18
N LYS A 103 18.77 -4.28 -7.08
CA LYS A 103 19.86 -5.20 -6.78
C LYS A 103 19.43 -6.23 -5.75
N GLY A 104 20.07 -7.41 -5.79
CA GLY A 104 19.90 -8.46 -4.78
C GLY A 104 19.42 -9.77 -5.36
N LYS A 105 19.34 -10.78 -4.52
CA LYS A 105 19.08 -12.16 -4.93
C LYS A 105 17.63 -12.60 -4.66
N TYR A 106 17.02 -12.11 -3.60
CA TYR A 106 15.77 -12.70 -3.09
C TYR A 106 14.53 -11.81 -3.24
N HIS A 107 14.70 -10.53 -3.59
CA HIS A 107 13.60 -9.57 -3.81
C HIS A 107 12.56 -9.57 -2.68
N LYS A 108 13.03 -9.47 -1.45
CA LYS A 108 12.22 -9.59 -0.25
C LYS A 108 11.99 -8.24 0.42
N GLY A 109 11.35 -7.34 -0.26
CA GLY A 109 10.92 -6.05 0.27
C GLY A 109 9.49 -5.76 -0.15
N GLY A 110 8.76 -5.01 0.64
CA GLY A 110 7.39 -4.64 0.32
C GLY A 110 6.67 -3.95 1.45
N ILE A 111 5.34 -3.88 1.29
CA ILE A 111 4.46 -3.20 2.23
C ILE A 111 3.87 -4.21 3.21
N PHE A 112 3.90 -3.83 4.48
CA PHE A 112 3.21 -4.50 5.57
C PHE A 112 2.10 -3.60 6.07
N TYR A 113 0.98 -4.16 6.38
CA TYR A 113 -0.17 -3.41 6.85
C TYR A 113 -0.88 -4.12 7.99
N ARG A 114 -1.64 -3.36 8.77
CA ARG A 114 -2.22 -3.82 10.04
C ARG A 114 -1.17 -4.49 10.93
N TRP A 115 0.05 -3.96 10.89
CA TRP A 115 1.18 -4.43 11.67
C TRP A 115 0.95 -4.15 13.15
N GLN A 116 1.03 -5.19 13.98
CA GLN A 116 1.00 -5.09 15.44
C GLN A 116 2.42 -5.17 16.01
N ASP A 117 3.11 -6.21 15.60
CA ASP A 117 4.48 -6.55 15.96
C ASP A 117 5.06 -7.54 14.95
N VAL A 118 6.26 -8.04 15.21
CA VAL A 118 6.97 -8.96 14.32
C VAL A 118 6.33 -10.31 14.11
N GLY A 119 5.48 -10.72 15.01
CA GLY A 119 4.74 -11.99 14.94
C GLY A 119 3.32 -11.84 14.42
N ASN A 120 2.86 -10.61 14.09
CA ASN A 120 1.47 -10.30 13.85
C ASN A 120 1.30 -9.18 12.80
N TRP A 121 1.05 -9.55 11.54
CA TRP A 121 0.95 -8.61 10.42
C TRP A 121 0.41 -9.25 9.13
N TYR A 122 0.06 -8.41 8.17
CA TYR A 122 -0.12 -8.77 6.75
C TYR A 122 0.95 -8.14 5.89
N ASN A 123 1.29 -8.81 4.79
CA ASN A 123 2.28 -8.32 3.84
C ASN A 123 1.94 -8.72 2.40
N THR A 124 2.35 -7.90 1.45
CA THR A 124 2.46 -8.27 0.05
C THR A 124 3.80 -7.84 -0.52
N HIS A 125 4.43 -8.71 -1.30
CA HIS A 125 5.70 -8.43 -1.96
C HIS A 125 5.95 -9.34 -3.17
N PRO A 126 6.76 -8.92 -4.14
CA PRO A 126 7.24 -9.79 -5.19
C PRO A 126 8.35 -10.72 -4.69
N SER A 127 8.43 -11.91 -5.29
CA SER A 127 9.54 -12.87 -5.12
C SER A 127 9.92 -13.40 -6.49
N LEU A 128 11.00 -12.88 -7.09
CA LEU A 128 11.31 -13.08 -8.49
C LEU A 128 12.52 -14.03 -8.67
N LYS A 129 12.24 -15.27 -9.09
CA LYS A 129 13.28 -16.28 -9.38
C LYS A 129 14.11 -15.92 -10.60
N VAL A 130 13.45 -15.43 -11.64
CA VAL A 130 14.12 -15.05 -12.89
C VAL A 130 15.24 -14.03 -12.68
N CYS A 131 15.17 -13.26 -11.59
CA CYS A 131 16.16 -12.29 -11.18
C CYS A 131 17.19 -12.87 -10.17
N GLY A 132 17.28 -14.20 -10.03
CA GLY A 132 18.20 -14.87 -9.13
C GLY A 132 17.61 -15.32 -7.80
N GLY A 133 16.32 -15.11 -7.57
CA GLY A 133 15.60 -15.63 -6.40
C GLY A 133 15.46 -17.15 -6.41
N GLY A 134 15.27 -17.75 -5.24
CA GLY A 134 15.18 -19.20 -5.07
C GLY A 134 13.81 -19.84 -5.36
N ASN A 135 12.81 -19.05 -5.72
CA ASN A 135 11.42 -19.51 -5.92
C ASN A 135 10.89 -19.11 -7.30
N PRO A 136 9.79 -19.70 -7.78
CA PRO A 136 9.12 -19.22 -8.97
C PRO A 136 8.82 -17.71 -8.88
N ASP A 137 8.72 -17.06 -10.02
CA ASP A 137 8.31 -15.65 -10.07
C ASP A 137 6.89 -15.51 -9.57
N THR A 138 6.75 -14.99 -8.37
CA THR A 138 5.47 -14.92 -7.69
C THR A 138 5.29 -13.57 -7.01
N ILE A 139 4.05 -13.14 -6.93
CA ILE A 139 3.62 -12.19 -5.90
C ILE A 139 3.15 -13.04 -4.72
N ARG A 140 3.50 -12.62 -3.53
CA ARG A 140 3.07 -13.29 -2.30
C ARG A 140 2.18 -12.38 -1.49
N TRP A 141 1.07 -12.93 -1.09
CA TRP A 141 0.35 -12.43 0.07
C TRP A 141 0.69 -13.28 1.28
N MET A 142 0.89 -12.64 2.41
CA MET A 142 1.29 -13.31 3.63
C MET A 142 0.55 -12.76 4.84
N ALA A 143 0.24 -13.65 5.76
CA ALA A 143 -0.22 -13.32 7.11
C ALA A 143 0.70 -14.00 8.12
N MET A 144 1.19 -13.24 9.09
CA MET A 144 1.85 -13.76 10.27
C MET A 144 0.88 -13.62 11.43
N GLU A 145 0.56 -14.72 12.07
CA GLU A 145 -0.29 -14.73 13.26
C GLU A 145 0.38 -15.53 14.36
N LYS A 146 0.68 -14.88 15.48
CA LYS A 146 1.37 -15.48 16.65
C LYS A 146 2.65 -16.23 16.23
N GLY A 147 3.38 -15.66 15.26
CA GLY A 147 4.59 -16.27 14.73
C GLY A 147 4.38 -17.40 13.73
N ASN A 148 3.15 -17.73 13.38
CA ASN A 148 2.84 -18.73 12.35
C ASN A 148 2.60 -18.03 11.03
N LEU A 149 3.33 -18.45 10.00
CA LEU A 149 3.27 -17.84 8.67
C LEU A 149 2.31 -18.62 7.77
N LYS A 150 1.28 -17.92 7.30
CA LYS A 150 0.48 -18.33 6.13
C LYS A 150 0.94 -17.50 4.94
N TRP A 151 1.20 -18.12 3.80
CA TRP A 151 1.55 -17.43 2.57
C TRP A 151 0.91 -18.08 1.36
N ILE A 152 0.52 -17.26 0.39
CA ILE A 152 -0.11 -17.66 -0.84
C ILE A 152 0.71 -17.07 -1.99
N PRO A 153 1.38 -17.90 -2.78
CA PRO A 153 2.09 -17.45 -3.97
C PRO A 153 1.10 -17.30 -5.13
N MET A 154 1.29 -16.26 -5.94
CA MET A 154 0.56 -16.03 -7.18
C MET A 154 1.58 -15.82 -8.29
N ASP A 155 1.49 -16.62 -9.34
CA ASP A 155 2.43 -16.55 -10.45
C ASP A 155 2.28 -15.25 -11.22
N ILE A 156 3.42 -14.65 -11.55
CA ILE A 156 3.52 -13.52 -12.46
C ILE A 156 4.53 -13.85 -13.55
N ASN A 157 4.34 -13.25 -14.70
CA ASN A 157 5.27 -13.40 -15.80
C ASN A 157 6.23 -12.21 -15.84
N VAL A 158 7.47 -12.44 -15.42
CA VAL A 158 8.57 -11.48 -15.53
C VAL A 158 9.64 -12.07 -16.43
N LYS A 159 10.03 -11.34 -17.46
CA LYS A 159 11.09 -11.78 -18.37
C LYS A 159 12.47 -11.48 -17.79
N PRO A 160 13.51 -12.31 -18.05
CA PRO A 160 14.87 -12.04 -17.58
C PRO A 160 15.39 -10.65 -17.94
N ALA A 161 15.05 -10.13 -19.10
CA ALA A 161 15.42 -8.78 -19.53
C ALA A 161 14.76 -7.64 -18.75
N GLU A 162 13.70 -7.94 -18.01
CA GLU A 162 12.95 -6.97 -17.18
C GLU A 162 13.48 -6.92 -15.73
N CYS A 163 14.31 -7.92 -15.33
CA CYS A 163 14.90 -7.95 -14.01
C CYS A 163 15.65 -6.66 -13.72
N PHE A 164 15.43 -6.10 -12.53
CA PHE A 164 16.04 -4.85 -12.08
C PHE A 164 15.71 -3.61 -12.92
N LYS A 165 14.74 -3.70 -13.82
CA LYS A 165 14.34 -2.61 -14.72
C LYS A 165 12.85 -2.35 -14.73
N ARG A 166 12.04 -3.34 -14.31
CA ARG A 166 10.59 -3.24 -14.36
C ARG A 166 10.04 -2.79 -13.02
N TRP A 167 9.31 -1.73 -13.04
CA TRP A 167 8.39 -1.37 -11.97
C TRP A 167 7.20 -2.32 -11.96
N LEU A 168 6.80 -2.75 -10.78
CA LEU A 168 5.56 -3.48 -10.54
C LEU A 168 4.59 -2.56 -9.81
N GLU A 169 3.41 -2.36 -10.37
CA GLU A 169 2.37 -1.52 -9.79
C GLU A 169 1.44 -2.35 -8.93
N PHE A 170 1.41 -2.07 -7.65
CA PHE A 170 0.55 -2.76 -6.70
C PHE A 170 -0.65 -1.92 -6.31
N LYS A 171 -1.81 -2.59 -6.19
CA LYS A 171 -2.98 -2.09 -5.47
C LYS A 171 -3.45 -3.15 -4.50
N VAL A 172 -3.64 -2.78 -3.26
CA VAL A 172 -4.18 -3.65 -2.22
C VAL A 172 -5.43 -3.03 -1.64
N ILE A 173 -6.49 -3.82 -1.55
CA ILE A 173 -7.74 -3.46 -0.90
C ILE A 173 -7.89 -4.36 0.33
N ALA A 174 -8.01 -3.75 1.50
CA ALA A 174 -8.22 -4.44 2.78
C ALA A 174 -9.52 -3.93 3.39
N GLU A 175 -10.58 -4.74 3.36
CA GLU A 175 -11.91 -4.40 3.87
C GLU A 175 -12.40 -5.51 4.80
N GLY A 176 -12.56 -5.20 6.07
CA GLY A 176 -12.89 -6.19 7.09
C GLY A 176 -11.89 -7.35 7.08
N SER A 177 -12.37 -8.54 6.77
CA SER A 177 -11.54 -9.74 6.62
C SER A 177 -11.09 -10.00 5.19
N ASN A 178 -11.51 -9.20 4.22
CA ASN A 178 -11.24 -9.43 2.82
C ASN A 178 -9.99 -8.68 2.37
N HIS A 179 -9.06 -9.37 1.74
CA HIS A 179 -7.80 -8.83 1.24
C HIS A 179 -7.68 -9.14 -0.25
N GLN A 180 -7.64 -8.11 -1.08
CA GLN A 180 -7.45 -8.24 -2.52
C GLN A 180 -6.11 -7.63 -2.93
N VAL A 181 -5.39 -8.30 -3.82
CA VAL A 181 -4.16 -7.76 -4.40
C VAL A 181 -4.23 -7.75 -5.91
N PHE A 182 -3.89 -6.63 -6.46
CA PHE A 182 -3.74 -6.42 -7.90
C PHE A 182 -2.28 -6.07 -8.19
N VAL A 183 -1.77 -6.55 -9.31
CA VAL A 183 -0.47 -6.15 -9.83
C VAL A 183 -0.63 -5.83 -11.32
N ASP A 184 -0.10 -4.68 -11.73
CA ASP A 184 -0.22 -4.17 -13.10
C ASP A 184 -1.69 -4.18 -13.59
N GLY A 185 -2.60 -3.75 -12.72
CA GLY A 185 -4.05 -3.71 -12.97
C GLY A 185 -4.77 -5.06 -12.92
N LYS A 186 -4.06 -6.18 -12.86
CA LYS A 186 -4.66 -7.52 -12.82
C LYS A 186 -4.88 -7.97 -11.37
N LYS A 187 -6.12 -8.34 -11.02
CA LYS A 187 -6.40 -8.99 -9.74
C LYS A 187 -5.72 -10.37 -9.70
N LEU A 188 -4.82 -10.55 -8.75
CA LEU A 188 -4.13 -11.81 -8.56
C LEU A 188 -4.80 -12.68 -7.53
N TYR A 189 -5.32 -12.10 -6.45
CA TYR A 189 -6.05 -12.89 -5.47
C TYR A 189 -7.04 -12.07 -4.64
N ASN A 190 -7.87 -12.82 -3.89
CA ASN A 190 -8.88 -12.33 -2.97
C ASN A 190 -8.96 -13.32 -1.79
N GLU A 191 -8.37 -12.96 -0.67
CA GLU A 191 -8.26 -13.82 0.50
C GLU A 191 -9.10 -13.30 1.68
N LYS A 192 -9.63 -14.23 2.44
CA LYS A 192 -10.31 -13.93 3.71
C LYS A 192 -9.40 -14.31 4.87
N HIS A 193 -9.03 -13.34 5.67
CA HIS A 193 -8.27 -13.54 6.89
C HIS A 193 -8.61 -12.46 7.92
N ASN A 194 -8.90 -12.83 9.16
CA ASN A 194 -9.47 -11.92 10.15
C ASN A 194 -8.64 -11.84 11.45
N ALA A 195 -7.33 -12.04 11.36
CA ALA A 195 -6.49 -11.95 12.56
C ALA A 195 -6.35 -10.51 13.06
N PHE A 196 -6.23 -9.56 12.16
CA PHE A 196 -5.99 -8.14 12.53
C PHE A 196 -6.95 -7.22 11.76
N LYS A 197 -7.62 -6.34 12.51
CA LYS A 197 -8.55 -5.34 11.92
C LYS A 197 -7.86 -4.02 11.61
N LYS A 198 -6.82 -3.66 12.35
CA LYS A 198 -6.07 -2.42 12.20
C LYS A 198 -4.64 -2.60 12.69
N GLY A 199 -3.76 -1.67 12.37
CA GLY A 199 -2.38 -1.64 12.84
C GLY A 199 -1.54 -0.63 12.04
N LYS A 200 -0.24 -0.63 12.27
CA LYS A 200 0.67 0.28 11.57
C LYS A 200 0.79 -0.06 10.09
N PHE A 201 1.15 0.95 9.30
CA PHE A 201 1.58 0.82 7.92
C PHE A 201 3.10 0.87 7.87
N VAL A 202 3.72 -0.12 7.21
CA VAL A 202 5.16 -0.37 7.32
C VAL A 202 5.74 -0.71 5.95
N ILE A 203 6.87 -0.12 5.62
CA ILE A 203 7.71 -0.56 4.51
C ILE A 203 8.88 -1.32 5.12
N ALA A 204 9.11 -2.55 4.68
CA ALA A 204 10.17 -3.35 5.26
C ALA A 204 10.90 -4.21 4.24
N MET A 205 12.15 -4.51 4.61
CA MET A 205 12.99 -5.48 3.93
C MET A 205 13.20 -6.69 4.84
N TRP A 206 13.01 -7.87 4.27
CA TRP A 206 13.11 -9.13 5.00
C TRP A 206 14.52 -9.64 5.15
N SER A 207 15.44 -9.21 4.33
CA SER A 207 16.59 -10.02 4.16
C SER A 207 17.83 -9.49 4.84
N SER A 208 18.65 -10.44 5.17
CA SER A 208 20.05 -10.33 5.52
C SER A 208 20.92 -9.71 4.45
N ALA A 209 20.38 -9.43 3.28
CA ALA A 209 21.19 -9.27 2.10
C ALA A 209 21.36 -7.81 1.70
N THR A 210 22.22 -7.64 0.79
CA THR A 210 22.58 -6.53 -0.06
C THR A 210 21.49 -6.19 -1.08
N GLU A 211 20.23 -6.35 -0.72
CA GLU A 211 19.11 -6.01 -1.60
C GLU A 211 18.90 -4.50 -1.64
N VAL A 212 18.62 -4.00 -2.83
CA VAL A 212 18.21 -2.61 -3.03
C VAL A 212 16.90 -2.61 -3.77
N PHE A 213 15.92 -1.92 -3.25
CA PHE A 213 14.67 -1.68 -3.95
C PHE A 213 14.24 -0.21 -3.81
N ALA A 214 13.47 0.24 -4.77
CA ALA A 214 12.83 1.55 -4.75
C ALA A 214 11.32 1.41 -4.63
N ILE A 215 10.69 2.37 -3.96
CA ILE A 215 9.24 2.56 -3.92
C ILE A 215 8.92 3.95 -4.42
N ASP A 216 7.82 4.05 -5.17
CA ASP A 216 7.31 5.29 -5.71
C ASP A 216 5.78 5.29 -5.73
N ASP A 217 5.19 6.49 -5.92
CA ASP A 217 3.75 6.69 -6.06
C ASP A 217 2.92 6.00 -4.95
N LEU A 218 3.40 6.07 -3.69
CA LEU A 218 2.69 5.47 -2.58
C LEU A 218 1.47 6.31 -2.21
N LYS A 219 0.29 5.72 -2.37
CA LYS A 219 -0.99 6.31 -1.99
C LYS A 219 -1.69 5.42 -0.98
N ILE A 220 -2.18 5.99 0.11
CA ILE A 220 -2.90 5.28 1.16
C ILE A 220 -4.25 5.97 1.39
N GLU A 221 -5.33 5.24 1.28
CA GLU A 221 -6.71 5.73 1.47
C GLU A 221 -7.44 4.82 2.45
N GLY A 222 -8.33 5.39 3.24
CA GLY A 222 -9.19 4.59 4.11
C GLY A 222 -9.51 5.24 5.43
N GLU A 223 -10.14 4.44 6.27
CA GLU A 223 -10.53 4.86 7.61
C GLU A 223 -9.28 5.12 8.48
N GLY A 224 -9.28 6.25 9.19
CA GLY A 224 -8.17 6.66 10.06
C GLY A 224 -7.00 7.31 9.32
N ILE A 225 -7.06 7.42 8.00
CA ILE A 225 -6.08 8.17 7.22
C ILE A 225 -6.41 9.66 7.30
N PRO A 226 -5.50 10.50 7.79
CA PRO A 226 -5.72 11.95 7.84
C PRO A 226 -6.01 12.47 6.42
N GLN A 227 -6.89 13.47 6.35
CA GLN A 227 -6.97 14.23 5.10
C GLN A 227 -5.60 14.81 4.82
N ALA A 228 -5.03 14.54 3.65
CA ALA A 228 -3.91 15.33 3.19
C ALA A 228 -4.37 16.78 3.29
N VAL A 229 -3.79 17.51 4.24
CA VAL A 229 -3.91 18.95 4.25
C VAL A 229 -3.21 19.35 2.97
N THR A 230 -4.01 19.59 1.93
CA THR A 230 -3.50 20.19 0.71
C THR A 230 -2.80 21.44 1.21
N GLN A 231 -1.48 21.43 1.28
CA GLN A 231 -0.75 22.64 1.61
C GLN A 231 -1.08 23.60 0.47
N VAL A 232 -2.13 24.38 0.68
CA VAL A 232 -2.42 25.58 -0.09
C VAL A 232 -1.22 26.50 0.17
N GLY A 233 -0.18 26.35 -0.64
CA GLY A 233 1.08 27.08 -0.45
C GLY A 233 2.26 26.59 -1.29
N LYS A 234 2.24 25.36 -1.81
CA LYS A 234 3.28 24.89 -2.74
C LYS A 234 2.95 25.26 -4.21
N LEU A 235 2.91 26.55 -4.50
CA LEU A 235 3.08 27.07 -5.89
C LEU A 235 4.49 26.79 -6.47
N THR A 236 5.36 26.12 -5.74
CA THR A 236 6.76 25.91 -6.12
C THR A 236 6.96 24.75 -7.10
N THR A 237 6.08 23.79 -7.17
CA THR A 237 6.23 22.63 -8.08
C THR A 237 5.88 22.94 -9.54
N ALA A 238 5.03 23.94 -9.80
CA ALA A 238 4.74 24.38 -11.18
C ALA A 238 5.92 25.11 -11.83
N TRP A 239 6.78 25.78 -11.05
CA TRP A 239 7.94 26.51 -11.55
C TRP A 239 9.14 25.63 -11.84
N GLY A 240 9.29 24.48 -11.18
CA GLY A 240 10.37 23.52 -11.44
C GLY A 240 10.26 22.88 -12.83
N ARG A 241 9.05 22.59 -13.29
CA ARG A 241 8.81 21.98 -14.62
C ARG A 241 9.02 22.92 -15.78
N LEU A 242 8.97 24.25 -15.56
CA LEU A 242 9.21 25.24 -16.62
C LEU A 242 10.69 25.51 -16.90
N LYS A 243 11.60 25.10 -16.01
CA LYS A 243 13.05 25.31 -16.18
C LYS A 243 13.78 24.19 -16.92
N THR A 244 13.17 23.03 -17.11
CA THR A 244 13.81 21.90 -17.81
C THR A 244 13.55 21.85 -19.31
N ASN A 245 12.81 22.82 -19.86
CA ASN A 245 12.54 22.94 -21.30
C ASN A 245 13.21 24.21 -21.93
N ARG A 246 14.45 24.49 -21.51
CA ARG A 246 15.30 25.47 -22.20
C ARG A 246 16.68 24.92 -22.46
#